data_2275336035848730aa439d21795fce1b
#
_entry.id   2275336035848730aa439d21795fce1b
#
_cell.length_a   1.000
_cell.length_b   1.000
_cell.length_c   1.000
_cell.angle_alpha   90.00
_cell.angle_beta   90.00
_cell.angle_gamma   90.00
#
_symmetry.space_group_name_H-M   'P 1'
#
loop_
_entity.id
_entity.type
_entity.pdbx_description
1 polymer ?
#
loop_
_entity_poly.entity_id
_entity_poly.type
_entity_poly.pdbx_seq_one_letter_code
_entity_poly.pdbx_strand_id
1 'polypeptide(L)'
;MNNKLRNEKLEEALENDSTEKENLEFETDEENEKDNKKLEQEQFRVKMLKLFGIVIIGLVVVLGLGFIISLFSKKEYTYVEVEDIMKDAAISYFEEYPKKLPATTDESLEVSTSILIDNKNMKEIDHYLNGKSCKGNVTVDKISSNEYAYTPYLKCGNDYETTTFYNAIKNEKNLVTSGYGLYSYNGEYVYRGKNVDNYARFSDSKRLFRIVKVNKDNEVVLIQDESSDNEYPWDDRYNKVYDDNSGINDYKNSKISDILSYYYKGKIGLENDDKYNYYEYSKEVKFLTKEDRTKIVKFKNCVGRRSENDTSKDGSVECSSTYDSEIGLLPVYDFLNASIDPNCITTVSPSCQNYNYLSDGDSTWFANGSGSETNEVYSMYLGYIANTEASETNNIRPIIHLSEKAMLEKGKGTKNNPYVIR
;
A
#
# COMPACT_ATOMS: atom_id res chain seq x y z
N MET A 1 -111.53 45.04 -16.68
CA MET A 1 -110.31 45.09 -15.81
C MET A 1 -109.86 43.70 -15.33
N ASN A 2 -110.40 42.64 -15.85
CA ASN A 2 -110.15 41.28 -15.37
C ASN A 2 -109.26 40.34 -16.31
N ASN A 3 -109.04 40.78 -17.55
CA ASN A 3 -108.31 39.96 -18.51
C ASN A 3 -106.77 40.23 -18.53
N LYS A 4 -106.32 41.37 -18.07
CA LYS A 4 -104.90 41.73 -18.05
C LYS A 4 -104.15 41.08 -16.90
N LEU A 5 -104.80 40.96 -15.75
CA LEU A 5 -104.24 40.29 -14.56
C LEU A 5 -104.14 38.72 -14.73
N ARG A 6 -104.95 38.15 -15.60
CA ARG A 6 -104.96 36.71 -15.86
C ARG A 6 -103.80 36.29 -16.80
N ASN A 7 -103.51 37.18 -17.79
CA ASN A 7 -102.41 36.94 -18.71
C ASN A 7 -101.03 37.12 -18.03
N GLU A 8 -100.89 38.18 -17.16
CA GLU A 8 -99.66 38.37 -16.44
C GLU A 8 -99.30 37.24 -15.50
N LYS A 9 -100.32 36.59 -14.84
CA LYS A 9 -100.09 35.37 -14.00
C LYS A 9 -99.80 34.13 -14.80
N LEU A 10 -100.26 34.04 -16.07
CA LEU A 10 -99.95 32.87 -16.92
C LEU A 10 -98.57 32.99 -17.54
N GLU A 11 -98.11 34.20 -17.88
CA GLU A 11 -96.74 34.42 -18.33
C GLU A 11 -95.70 34.22 -17.22
N GLU A 12 -96.00 34.68 -15.97
CA GLU A 12 -95.16 34.44 -14.82
C GLU A 12 -95.07 32.98 -14.40
N ALA A 13 -96.17 32.19 -14.59
CA ALA A 13 -96.14 30.72 -14.35
C ALA A 13 -95.39 29.90 -15.44
N LEU A 14 -95.45 30.40 -16.68
CA LEU A 14 -94.71 29.77 -17.80
C LEU A 14 -93.20 30.11 -17.75
N GLU A 15 -92.82 31.28 -17.31
CA GLU A 15 -91.41 31.67 -17.15
C GLU A 15 -90.78 30.96 -15.96
N ASN A 16 -91.49 30.73 -14.86
CA ASN A 16 -91.04 29.91 -13.72
C ASN A 16 -90.89 28.46 -14.06
N ASP A 17 -91.76 27.80 -14.89
CA ASP A 17 -91.65 26.41 -15.29
C ASP A 17 -90.48 26.19 -16.29
N SER A 18 -90.14 27.21 -17.14
CA SER A 18 -89.02 27.13 -18.05
C SER A 18 -87.64 27.25 -17.31
N THR A 19 -87.56 28.17 -16.30
CA THR A 19 -86.34 28.36 -15.47
C THR A 19 -86.11 27.16 -14.52
N GLU A 20 -87.19 26.53 -14.01
CA GLU A 20 -87.05 25.34 -13.16
C GLU A 20 -86.59 24.11 -13.97
N LYS A 21 -87.05 23.95 -15.22
CA LYS A 21 -86.57 22.91 -16.14
C LYS A 21 -85.12 23.13 -16.60
N GLU A 22 -84.73 24.37 -16.96
CA GLU A 22 -83.35 24.69 -17.33
C GLU A 22 -82.39 24.45 -16.13
N ASN A 23 -82.75 24.80 -14.92
CA ASN A 23 -81.93 24.56 -13.72
C ASN A 23 -81.85 23.04 -13.40
N LEU A 24 -82.90 22.28 -13.60
CA LEU A 24 -82.83 20.82 -13.40
C LEU A 24 -81.98 20.12 -14.49
N GLU A 25 -82.00 20.54 -15.73
CA GLU A 25 -81.14 19.99 -16.80
C GLU A 25 -79.66 20.39 -16.53
N PHE A 26 -79.38 21.56 -16.04
CA PHE A 26 -78.00 22.03 -15.73
C PHE A 26 -77.43 21.29 -14.51
N GLU A 27 -78.20 21.05 -13.46
CA GLU A 27 -77.76 20.28 -12.28
C GLU A 27 -77.52 18.81 -12.63
N THR A 28 -78.32 18.22 -13.50
CA THR A 28 -78.13 16.81 -13.93
C THR A 28 -76.90 16.65 -14.84
N ASP A 29 -76.56 17.64 -15.68
CA ASP A 29 -75.39 17.60 -16.52
C ASP A 29 -74.09 17.80 -15.73
N GLU A 30 -74.09 18.70 -14.72
CA GLU A 30 -72.94 18.88 -13.83
C GLU A 30 -72.69 17.65 -12.93
N GLU A 31 -73.72 16.99 -12.46
CA GLU A 31 -73.63 15.76 -11.65
C GLU A 31 -73.12 14.59 -12.49
N ASN A 32 -73.62 14.46 -13.70
CA ASN A 32 -73.14 13.47 -14.68
C ASN A 32 -71.67 13.71 -15.13
N GLU A 33 -71.25 14.98 -15.26
CA GLU A 33 -69.87 15.30 -15.60
C GLU A 33 -68.91 15.03 -14.42
N LYS A 34 -69.38 15.29 -13.18
CA LYS A 34 -68.59 14.96 -11.95
C LYS A 34 -68.44 13.45 -11.74
N ASP A 35 -69.47 12.69 -12.01
CA ASP A 35 -69.43 11.24 -11.88
C ASP A 35 -68.61 10.58 -13.02
N ASN A 36 -68.65 11.10 -14.22
CA ASN A 36 -67.80 10.69 -15.33
C ASN A 36 -66.30 11.00 -15.01
N LYS A 37 -65.96 12.17 -14.47
CA LYS A 37 -64.62 12.51 -14.06
C LYS A 37 -64.11 11.62 -12.90
N LYS A 38 -64.98 11.25 -11.95
CA LYS A 38 -64.63 10.30 -10.89
C LYS A 38 -64.37 8.91 -11.47
N LEU A 39 -65.18 8.43 -12.39
CA LEU A 39 -65.05 7.13 -13.05
C LEU A 39 -63.75 7.07 -13.85
N GLU A 40 -63.40 8.12 -14.59
CA GLU A 40 -62.15 8.23 -15.32
C GLU A 40 -60.93 8.23 -14.38
N GLN A 41 -61.02 8.97 -13.24
CA GLN A 41 -59.96 8.97 -12.22
C GLN A 41 -59.79 7.60 -11.58
N GLU A 42 -60.86 6.89 -11.28
CA GLU A 42 -60.79 5.51 -10.77
C GLU A 42 -60.22 4.52 -11.79
N GLN A 43 -60.63 4.61 -13.03
CA GLN A 43 -60.06 3.79 -14.11
C GLN A 43 -58.58 4.09 -14.34
N PHE A 44 -58.17 5.35 -14.25
CA PHE A 44 -56.76 5.76 -14.30
C PHE A 44 -55.96 5.21 -13.13
N ARG A 45 -56.49 5.30 -11.89
CA ARG A 45 -55.88 4.70 -10.71
C ARG A 45 -55.69 3.20 -10.82
N VAL A 46 -56.72 2.49 -11.30
CA VAL A 46 -56.67 1.02 -11.50
C VAL A 46 -55.64 0.65 -12.61
N LYS A 47 -55.57 1.43 -13.70
CA LYS A 47 -54.54 1.23 -14.73
C LYS A 47 -53.15 1.47 -14.19
N MET A 48 -52.92 2.55 -13.40
CA MET A 48 -51.64 2.86 -12.77
C MET A 48 -51.23 1.78 -11.77
N LEU A 49 -52.17 1.31 -10.92
CA LEU A 49 -51.90 0.21 -9.98
C LEU A 49 -51.50 -1.10 -10.68
N LYS A 50 -52.15 -1.42 -11.80
CA LYS A 50 -51.80 -2.58 -12.61
C LYS A 50 -50.42 -2.41 -13.26
N LEU A 51 -50.10 -1.21 -13.75
CA LEU A 51 -48.77 -0.88 -14.33
C LEU A 51 -47.67 -0.99 -13.26
N PHE A 52 -47.89 -0.41 -12.06
CA PHE A 52 -47.00 -0.54 -10.93
C PHE A 52 -46.80 -1.99 -10.49
N GLY A 53 -47.88 -2.77 -10.45
CA GLY A 53 -47.81 -4.21 -10.17
C GLY A 53 -46.95 -4.98 -11.17
N ILE A 54 -47.08 -4.71 -12.45
CA ILE A 54 -46.27 -5.34 -13.52
C ILE A 54 -44.80 -4.93 -13.38
N VAL A 55 -44.52 -3.66 -13.10
CA VAL A 55 -43.13 -3.14 -12.89
C VAL A 55 -42.50 -3.80 -11.67
N ILE A 56 -43.23 -3.92 -10.55
CA ILE A 56 -42.73 -4.58 -9.32
C ILE A 56 -42.45 -6.03 -9.57
N ILE A 57 -43.36 -6.77 -10.25
CA ILE A 57 -43.17 -8.18 -10.60
C ILE A 57 -41.95 -8.33 -11.50
N GLY A 58 -41.81 -7.48 -12.53
CA GLY A 58 -40.64 -7.46 -13.41
C GLY A 58 -39.33 -7.26 -12.64
N LEU A 59 -39.30 -6.31 -11.67
CA LEU A 59 -38.15 -6.02 -10.83
C LEU A 59 -37.79 -7.20 -9.91
N VAL A 60 -38.79 -7.85 -9.30
CA VAL A 60 -38.60 -9.06 -8.49
C VAL A 60 -38.06 -10.23 -9.30
N VAL A 61 -38.52 -10.40 -10.52
CA VAL A 61 -38.03 -11.45 -11.42
C VAL A 61 -36.57 -11.18 -11.84
N VAL A 62 -36.23 -9.93 -12.20
CA VAL A 62 -34.84 -9.55 -12.54
C VAL A 62 -33.91 -9.73 -11.34
N LEU A 63 -34.30 -9.28 -10.15
CA LEU A 63 -33.53 -9.47 -8.92
C LEU A 63 -33.41 -10.95 -8.54
N GLY A 64 -34.49 -11.72 -8.69
CA GLY A 64 -34.48 -13.15 -8.45
C GLY A 64 -33.58 -13.91 -9.41
N LEU A 65 -33.61 -13.58 -10.69
CA LEU A 65 -32.72 -14.16 -11.71
C LEU A 65 -31.26 -13.75 -11.45
N GLY A 66 -31.00 -12.49 -11.11
CA GLY A 66 -29.65 -12.02 -10.74
C GLY A 66 -29.10 -12.74 -9.52
N PHE A 67 -29.93 -12.97 -8.49
CA PHE A 67 -29.57 -13.75 -7.32
C PHE A 67 -29.29 -15.22 -7.63
N ILE A 68 -30.11 -15.85 -8.47
CA ILE A 68 -29.91 -17.24 -8.92
C ILE A 68 -28.62 -17.36 -9.74
N ILE A 69 -28.34 -16.42 -10.66
CA ILE A 69 -27.10 -16.40 -11.45
C ILE A 69 -25.89 -16.23 -10.51
N SER A 70 -25.99 -15.36 -9.49
CA SER A 70 -24.95 -15.17 -8.47
C SER A 70 -24.67 -16.44 -7.65
N LEU A 71 -25.70 -17.24 -7.35
CA LEU A 71 -25.56 -18.52 -6.64
C LEU A 71 -24.89 -19.62 -7.48
N PHE A 72 -24.99 -19.53 -8.80
CA PHE A 72 -24.40 -20.50 -9.73
C PHE A 72 -23.12 -20.03 -10.40
N SER A 73 -22.73 -18.75 -10.26
CA SER A 73 -21.43 -18.30 -10.74
C SER A 73 -20.32 -18.92 -9.87
N LYS A 74 -19.53 -19.82 -10.44
CA LYS A 74 -18.31 -20.30 -9.80
C LYS A 74 -17.41 -19.08 -9.59
N LYS A 75 -16.94 -18.86 -8.35
CA LYS A 75 -15.94 -17.84 -8.09
C LYS A 75 -14.69 -18.20 -8.91
N GLU A 76 -14.28 -17.31 -9.80
CA GLU A 76 -12.99 -17.41 -10.47
C GLU A 76 -11.92 -16.84 -9.54
N TYR A 77 -10.90 -17.64 -9.28
CA TYR A 77 -9.77 -17.24 -8.47
C TYR A 77 -8.63 -16.79 -9.39
N THR A 78 -7.93 -15.76 -8.97
CA THR A 78 -6.64 -15.38 -9.57
C THR A 78 -5.54 -16.31 -9.08
N TYR A 79 -4.42 -16.36 -9.80
CA TYR A 79 -3.26 -17.15 -9.36
C TYR A 79 -2.76 -16.73 -7.98
N VAL A 80 -2.77 -15.42 -7.69
CA VAL A 80 -2.35 -14.87 -6.39
C VAL A 80 -3.32 -15.29 -5.28
N GLU A 81 -4.64 -15.28 -5.51
CA GLU A 81 -5.61 -15.80 -4.54
C GLU A 81 -5.40 -17.31 -4.26
N VAL A 82 -4.97 -18.08 -5.26
CA VAL A 82 -4.64 -19.51 -5.04
C VAL A 82 -3.37 -19.65 -4.22
N GLU A 83 -2.37 -18.81 -4.42
CA GLU A 83 -1.17 -18.79 -3.58
C GLU A 83 -1.49 -18.42 -2.13
N ASP A 84 -2.41 -17.46 -1.90
CA ASP A 84 -2.88 -17.13 -0.55
C ASP A 84 -3.61 -18.32 0.09
N ILE A 85 -4.46 -19.05 -0.67
CA ILE A 85 -5.10 -20.27 -0.21
C ILE A 85 -4.05 -21.35 0.16
N MET A 86 -2.99 -21.49 -0.64
CA MET A 86 -1.90 -22.43 -0.34
C MET A 86 -1.17 -22.04 0.95
N LYS A 87 -0.91 -20.74 1.14
CA LYS A 87 -0.30 -20.22 2.38
C LYS A 87 -1.16 -20.55 3.59
N ASP A 88 -2.46 -20.21 3.54
CA ASP A 88 -3.41 -20.47 4.64
C ASP A 88 -3.55 -21.97 4.94
N ALA A 89 -3.56 -22.81 3.89
CA ALA A 89 -3.58 -24.24 4.03
C ALA A 89 -2.31 -24.78 4.71
N ALA A 90 -1.13 -24.23 4.39
CA ALA A 90 0.11 -24.60 5.05
C ALA A 90 0.12 -24.18 6.53
N ILE A 91 -0.37 -22.98 6.84
CA ILE A 91 -0.54 -22.51 8.23
C ILE A 91 -1.41 -23.50 9.00
N SER A 92 -2.59 -23.83 8.48
CA SER A 92 -3.52 -24.78 9.10
C SER A 92 -2.90 -26.18 9.27
N TYR A 93 -2.14 -26.63 8.28
CA TYR A 93 -1.41 -27.92 8.37
C TYR A 93 -0.41 -27.94 9.53
N PHE A 94 0.37 -26.87 9.70
CA PHE A 94 1.37 -26.82 10.78
C PHE A 94 0.78 -26.49 12.15
N GLU A 95 -0.43 -25.91 12.22
CA GLU A 95 -1.19 -25.85 13.47
C GLU A 95 -1.58 -27.25 13.97
N GLU A 96 -1.91 -28.17 13.06
CA GLU A 96 -2.18 -29.59 13.41
C GLU A 96 -0.88 -30.37 13.68
N TYR A 97 0.22 -30.04 12.99
CA TYR A 97 1.50 -30.75 13.07
C TYR A 97 2.66 -29.84 13.51
N PRO A 98 2.61 -29.17 14.67
CA PRO A 98 3.61 -28.17 15.06
C PRO A 98 5.03 -28.73 15.23
N LYS A 99 5.17 -30.04 15.46
CA LYS A 99 6.47 -30.71 15.56
C LYS A 99 7.23 -30.84 14.23
N LYS A 100 6.54 -30.58 13.11
CA LYS A 100 7.14 -30.60 11.77
C LYS A 100 7.67 -29.23 11.34
N LEU A 101 7.42 -28.17 12.11
CA LEU A 101 7.96 -26.83 11.82
C LEU A 101 9.48 -26.80 11.95
N PRO A 102 10.17 -25.94 11.19
CA PRO A 102 11.62 -25.71 11.34
C PRO A 102 11.99 -25.39 12.79
N ALA A 103 13.03 -26.06 13.28
CA ALA A 103 13.48 -25.89 14.67
C ALA A 103 14.37 -24.65 14.85
N THR A 104 15.19 -24.33 13.84
CA THR A 104 16.14 -23.23 13.85
C THR A 104 15.86 -22.23 12.72
N THR A 105 16.43 -21.02 12.81
CA THR A 105 16.31 -19.98 11.79
C THR A 105 17.09 -20.29 10.51
N ASP A 106 17.99 -21.28 10.55
CA ASP A 106 18.78 -21.70 9.40
C ASP A 106 18.11 -22.85 8.62
N GLU A 107 17.00 -23.39 9.15
CA GLU A 107 16.23 -24.44 8.52
C GLU A 107 15.08 -23.87 7.70
N SER A 108 14.90 -24.40 6.50
CA SER A 108 13.77 -24.12 5.61
C SER A 108 13.10 -25.47 5.27
N LEU A 109 11.78 -25.48 5.33
CA LEU A 109 10.98 -26.67 5.02
C LEU A 109 10.04 -26.36 3.86
N GLU A 110 9.90 -27.32 2.95
CA GLU A 110 8.95 -27.25 1.84
C GLU A 110 7.79 -28.22 2.05
N VAL A 111 6.56 -27.75 1.95
CA VAL A 111 5.34 -28.57 1.94
C VAL A 111 4.66 -28.48 0.58
N SER A 112 4.49 -29.61 -0.11
CA SER A 112 3.81 -29.64 -1.41
C SER A 112 2.30 -29.48 -1.27
N THR A 113 1.64 -28.96 -2.30
CA THR A 113 0.17 -28.89 -2.36
C THR A 113 -0.46 -30.28 -2.26
N SER A 114 0.18 -31.35 -2.74
CA SER A 114 -0.30 -32.73 -2.57
C SER A 114 -0.48 -33.10 -1.09
N ILE A 115 0.48 -32.76 -0.24
CA ILE A 115 0.39 -33.01 1.21
C ILE A 115 -0.77 -32.23 1.82
N LEU A 116 -0.96 -30.98 1.42
CA LEU A 116 -2.05 -30.12 1.91
C LEU A 116 -3.43 -30.63 1.47
N ILE A 117 -3.53 -31.15 0.26
CA ILE A 117 -4.75 -31.76 -0.29
C ILE A 117 -5.08 -33.07 0.42
N ASP A 118 -4.12 -33.97 0.58
CA ASP A 118 -4.27 -35.26 1.26
C ASP A 118 -4.73 -35.08 2.72
N ASN A 119 -4.27 -34.01 3.38
CA ASN A 119 -4.68 -33.66 4.75
C ASN A 119 -5.95 -32.77 4.79
N LYS A 120 -6.60 -32.50 3.66
CA LYS A 120 -7.85 -31.73 3.53
C LYS A 120 -7.73 -30.25 3.96
N ASN A 121 -6.52 -29.70 3.99
CA ASN A 121 -6.32 -28.27 4.28
C ASN A 121 -6.66 -27.39 3.07
N MET A 122 -6.66 -27.94 1.84
CA MET A 122 -7.11 -27.28 0.62
C MET A 122 -7.72 -28.28 -0.36
N LYS A 123 -8.42 -27.78 -1.39
CA LYS A 123 -8.89 -28.58 -2.54
C LYS A 123 -7.79 -28.65 -3.60
N GLU A 124 -8.00 -29.50 -4.62
CA GLU A 124 -7.15 -29.53 -5.81
C GLU A 124 -7.08 -28.14 -6.47
N ILE A 125 -5.89 -27.77 -6.99
CA ILE A 125 -5.66 -26.44 -7.59
C ILE A 125 -6.60 -26.20 -8.79
N ASP A 126 -6.90 -27.23 -9.57
CA ASP A 126 -7.81 -27.19 -10.72
C ASP A 126 -9.25 -26.77 -10.33
N HIS A 127 -9.66 -27.04 -9.08
CA HIS A 127 -10.93 -26.58 -8.54
C HIS A 127 -11.03 -25.06 -8.49
N TYR A 128 -9.92 -24.38 -8.21
CA TYR A 128 -9.85 -22.92 -8.10
C TYR A 128 -9.62 -22.27 -9.48
N LEU A 129 -8.81 -22.90 -10.32
CA LEU A 129 -8.33 -22.35 -11.60
C LEU A 129 -9.00 -22.99 -12.83
N ASN A 130 -10.27 -23.42 -12.71
CA ASN A 130 -11.08 -23.91 -13.81
C ASN A 130 -10.40 -25.01 -14.66
N GLY A 131 -9.83 -26.02 -13.99
CA GLY A 131 -9.21 -27.19 -14.64
C GLY A 131 -7.77 -26.96 -15.11
N LYS A 132 -7.13 -25.85 -14.78
CA LYS A 132 -5.70 -25.65 -15.08
C LYS A 132 -4.81 -26.56 -14.23
N SER A 133 -3.92 -27.28 -14.90
CA SER A 133 -2.93 -28.11 -14.24
C SER A 133 -1.76 -27.25 -13.74
N CYS A 134 -1.65 -27.13 -12.43
CA CYS A 134 -0.58 -26.40 -11.76
C CYS A 134 0.13 -27.28 -10.74
N LYS A 135 1.37 -26.92 -10.43
CA LYS A 135 2.14 -27.48 -9.31
C LYS A 135 2.41 -26.38 -8.32
N GLY A 136 2.35 -26.70 -7.02
CA GLY A 136 2.60 -25.72 -5.99
C GLY A 136 3.23 -26.37 -4.76
N ASN A 137 3.94 -25.53 -4.01
CA ASN A 137 4.49 -25.82 -2.71
C ASN A 137 4.45 -24.54 -1.84
N VAL A 138 4.66 -24.70 -0.56
CA VAL A 138 4.87 -23.59 0.38
C VAL A 138 6.15 -23.85 1.15
N THR A 139 7.07 -22.89 1.05
CA THR A 139 8.28 -22.89 1.87
C THR A 139 7.97 -22.25 3.22
N VAL A 140 8.44 -22.87 4.30
CA VAL A 140 8.26 -22.41 5.67
C VAL A 140 9.61 -22.15 6.28
N ASP A 141 9.86 -20.92 6.69
CA ASP A 141 11.10 -20.46 7.31
C ASP A 141 10.81 -19.99 8.73
N LYS A 142 11.67 -20.33 9.67
CA LYS A 142 11.58 -19.79 11.03
C LYS A 142 12.24 -18.41 11.08
N ILE A 143 11.50 -17.38 11.50
CA ILE A 143 11.99 -16.00 11.60
C ILE A 143 12.50 -15.70 13.02
N SER A 144 11.78 -16.18 14.03
CA SER A 144 12.13 -16.00 15.44
C SER A 144 11.60 -17.17 16.28
N SER A 145 11.67 -17.09 17.60
CA SER A 145 11.27 -18.17 18.50
C SER A 145 9.87 -18.73 18.25
N ASN A 146 8.91 -17.87 17.87
CA ASN A 146 7.50 -18.24 17.64
C ASN A 146 6.93 -17.66 16.34
N GLU A 147 7.79 -17.33 15.38
CA GLU A 147 7.39 -16.64 14.16
C GLU A 147 7.94 -17.37 12.94
N TYR A 148 7.04 -17.61 11.98
CA TYR A 148 7.35 -18.33 10.75
C TYR A 148 6.86 -17.53 9.54
N ALA A 149 7.65 -17.52 8.46
CA ALA A 149 7.24 -17.05 7.15
C ALA A 149 6.77 -18.22 6.30
N TYR A 150 5.66 -18.05 5.60
CA TYR A 150 5.09 -19.04 4.69
C TYR A 150 5.08 -18.42 3.27
N THR A 151 5.91 -18.97 2.40
CA THR A 151 6.12 -18.45 1.05
C THR A 151 5.55 -19.43 0.03
N PRO A 152 4.38 -19.17 -0.58
CA PRO A 152 3.80 -20.03 -1.60
C PRO A 152 4.53 -19.88 -2.93
N TYR A 153 4.64 -20.97 -3.67
CA TYR A 153 5.13 -21.02 -5.02
C TYR A 153 4.17 -21.82 -5.90
N LEU A 154 3.70 -21.22 -7.00
CA LEU A 154 2.73 -21.80 -7.93
C LEU A 154 3.28 -21.72 -9.36
N LYS A 155 3.21 -22.82 -10.10
CA LYS A 155 3.56 -22.87 -11.52
C LYS A 155 2.46 -23.54 -12.31
N CYS A 156 1.93 -22.82 -13.31
CA CYS A 156 0.81 -23.25 -14.18
C CYS A 156 1.26 -23.25 -15.65
N GLY A 157 2.06 -24.23 -16.01
CA GLY A 157 2.60 -24.35 -17.37
C GLY A 157 3.38 -23.10 -17.78
N ASN A 158 2.99 -22.48 -18.89
CA ASN A 158 3.52 -21.21 -19.40
C ASN A 158 2.65 -20.00 -19.03
N ASP A 159 1.49 -20.21 -18.40
CA ASP A 159 0.52 -19.15 -18.11
C ASP A 159 0.93 -18.32 -16.89
N TYR A 160 1.52 -18.99 -15.90
CA TYR A 160 1.88 -18.35 -14.64
C TYR A 160 3.00 -19.09 -13.92
N GLU A 161 3.90 -18.31 -13.36
CA GLU A 161 4.93 -18.78 -12.40
C GLU A 161 5.13 -17.70 -11.35
N THR A 162 5.08 -18.10 -10.08
CA THR A 162 5.34 -17.20 -8.96
C THR A 162 6.69 -16.54 -9.13
N THR A 163 6.71 -15.23 -9.05
CA THR A 163 7.93 -14.44 -9.27
C THR A 163 8.34 -13.73 -8.00
N THR A 164 9.57 -13.93 -7.56
CA THR A 164 10.14 -13.16 -6.47
C THR A 164 10.28 -11.69 -6.86
N PHE A 165 10.21 -10.82 -5.86
CA PHE A 165 10.21 -9.38 -6.10
C PHE A 165 11.52 -8.92 -6.78
N TYR A 166 12.67 -9.43 -6.31
CA TYR A 166 13.96 -9.08 -6.92
C TYR A 166 14.06 -9.53 -8.39
N ASN A 167 13.51 -10.71 -8.75
CA ASN A 167 13.52 -11.18 -10.14
C ASN A 167 12.64 -10.30 -11.05
N ALA A 168 11.51 -9.83 -10.53
CA ALA A 168 10.66 -8.90 -11.26
C ALA A 168 11.39 -7.57 -11.56
N ILE A 169 12.19 -7.07 -10.60
CA ILE A 169 12.98 -5.85 -10.77
C ILE A 169 14.15 -6.09 -11.75
N LYS A 170 14.91 -7.18 -11.57
CA LYS A 170 16.09 -7.52 -12.36
C LYS A 170 15.79 -7.93 -13.80
N ASN A 171 14.54 -7.95 -14.22
CA ASN A 171 14.19 -8.33 -15.59
C ASN A 171 14.98 -7.49 -16.58
N GLU A 172 15.61 -8.13 -17.56
CA GLU A 172 16.44 -7.46 -18.59
C GLU A 172 15.73 -6.31 -19.30
N LYS A 173 14.39 -6.39 -19.43
CA LYS A 173 13.56 -5.31 -20.00
C LYS A 173 13.56 -4.03 -19.19
N ASN A 174 13.92 -4.10 -17.90
CA ASN A 174 13.97 -2.95 -17.01
C ASN A 174 15.34 -2.28 -16.98
N LEU A 175 16.38 -2.95 -17.54
CA LEU A 175 17.74 -2.44 -17.53
C LEU A 175 17.95 -1.36 -18.58
N VAL A 176 18.62 -0.30 -18.16
CA VAL A 176 19.03 0.79 -19.04
C VAL A 176 20.56 0.98 -19.03
N THR A 177 21.10 1.47 -20.12
CA THR A 177 22.52 1.85 -20.24
C THR A 177 22.72 3.36 -20.28
N SER A 178 21.62 4.11 -20.41
CA SER A 178 21.62 5.57 -20.41
C SER A 178 20.25 6.11 -19.97
N GLY A 179 20.19 7.37 -19.54
CA GLY A 179 18.94 7.98 -19.05
C GLY A 179 18.57 7.55 -17.63
N TYR A 180 17.29 7.62 -17.31
CA TYR A 180 16.77 7.29 -15.96
C TYR A 180 16.28 5.84 -15.94
N GLY A 181 16.62 5.09 -14.90
CA GLY A 181 16.17 3.71 -14.77
C GLY A 181 17.05 2.84 -13.90
N LEU A 182 16.95 1.54 -14.12
CA LEU A 182 17.70 0.52 -13.41
C LEU A 182 19.01 0.19 -14.16
N TYR A 183 20.12 0.32 -13.46
CA TYR A 183 21.46 0.03 -13.99
C TYR A 183 22.05 -1.21 -13.33
N SER A 184 22.76 -2.02 -14.12
CA SER A 184 23.69 -3.00 -13.55
C SER A 184 25.01 -2.30 -13.20
N TYR A 185 25.42 -2.35 -11.95
CA TYR A 185 26.60 -1.67 -11.43
C TYR A 185 27.27 -2.47 -10.32
N ASN A 186 28.53 -2.82 -10.47
CA ASN A 186 29.33 -3.55 -9.48
C ASN A 186 28.69 -4.85 -8.94
N GLY A 187 27.91 -5.56 -9.76
CA GLY A 187 27.20 -6.77 -9.36
C GLY A 187 25.88 -6.53 -8.61
N GLU A 188 25.47 -5.29 -8.51
CA GLU A 188 24.17 -4.86 -7.99
C GLU A 188 23.31 -4.27 -9.11
N TYR A 189 22.01 -4.05 -8.84
CA TYR A 189 21.09 -3.38 -9.75
C TYR A 189 20.57 -2.12 -9.08
N VAL A 190 21.00 -0.93 -9.54
CA VAL A 190 20.81 0.35 -8.86
C VAL A 190 19.88 1.25 -9.68
N TYR A 191 18.85 1.81 -9.05
CA TYR A 191 18.03 2.83 -9.68
C TYR A 191 18.76 4.18 -9.68
N ARG A 192 18.80 4.83 -10.87
CA ARG A 192 19.53 6.07 -11.08
C ARG A 192 18.70 7.06 -11.90
N GLY A 193 18.79 8.34 -11.54
CA GLY A 193 18.06 9.40 -12.23
C GLY A 193 16.96 10.04 -11.40
N LYS A 194 16.27 11.04 -11.93
CA LYS A 194 15.24 11.78 -11.18
C LYS A 194 13.85 11.13 -11.24
N ASN A 195 13.40 10.81 -12.44
CA ASN A 195 12.06 10.29 -12.67
C ASN A 195 12.16 8.79 -12.98
N VAL A 196 12.24 7.97 -11.95
CA VAL A 196 12.35 6.51 -12.07
C VAL A 196 11.12 5.82 -11.52
N ASP A 197 10.68 4.75 -12.19
CA ASP A 197 9.54 3.92 -11.78
C ASP A 197 10.01 2.85 -10.78
N ASN A 198 10.30 3.30 -9.55
CA ASN A 198 10.84 2.46 -8.48
C ASN A 198 10.03 2.55 -7.18
N TYR A 199 8.73 2.90 -7.28
CA TYR A 199 7.84 2.92 -6.13
C TYR A 199 7.37 1.51 -5.76
N ALA A 200 7.36 1.22 -4.47
CA ALA A 200 6.89 -0.02 -3.90
C ALA A 200 6.06 0.22 -2.62
N ARG A 201 5.21 -0.73 -2.25
CA ARG A 201 4.51 -0.77 -0.98
C ARG A 201 4.19 -2.21 -0.58
N PHE A 202 3.96 -2.46 0.67
CA PHE A 202 3.39 -3.73 1.11
C PHE A 202 1.88 -3.80 0.81
N SER A 203 1.35 -5.01 0.65
CA SER A 203 -0.05 -5.23 0.25
C SER A 203 -1.03 -4.53 1.18
N ASP A 204 -0.84 -4.64 2.49
CA ASP A 204 -1.75 -4.11 3.50
C ASP A 204 -1.41 -2.67 3.94
N SER A 205 -0.40 -2.06 3.32
CA SER A 205 0.07 -0.72 3.66
C SER A 205 -0.16 0.28 2.54
N LYS A 206 -0.53 1.50 2.90
CA LYS A 206 -0.54 2.65 1.98
C LYS A 206 0.81 3.38 1.94
N ARG A 207 1.74 3.05 2.86
CA ARG A 207 3.06 3.68 2.93
C ARG A 207 3.86 3.32 1.70
N LEU A 208 4.40 4.35 1.04
CA LEU A 208 5.25 4.19 -0.13
C LEU A 208 6.72 4.09 0.26
N PHE A 209 7.41 3.28 -0.49
CA PHE A 209 8.85 3.14 -0.48
C PHE A 209 9.40 3.37 -1.88
N ARG A 210 10.69 3.70 -1.96
CA ARG A 210 11.44 3.72 -3.21
C ARG A 210 12.44 2.57 -3.19
N ILE A 211 12.54 1.85 -4.29
CA ILE A 211 13.58 0.83 -4.46
C ILE A 211 14.90 1.54 -4.71
N VAL A 212 15.88 1.33 -3.84
CA VAL A 212 17.23 1.86 -4.02
C VAL A 212 18.01 0.97 -4.98
N LYS A 213 18.07 -0.32 -4.64
CA LYS A 213 18.81 -1.32 -5.40
C LYS A 213 18.36 -2.74 -5.10
N VAL A 214 18.79 -3.69 -5.94
CA VAL A 214 18.91 -5.11 -5.60
C VAL A 214 20.38 -5.38 -5.37
N ASN A 215 20.75 -5.82 -4.17
CA ASN A 215 22.12 -6.09 -3.80
C ASN A 215 22.63 -7.46 -4.33
N LYS A 216 23.88 -7.80 -4.02
CA LYS A 216 24.52 -9.06 -4.46
C LYS A 216 23.87 -10.32 -3.89
N ASP A 217 23.21 -10.20 -2.75
CA ASP A 217 22.51 -11.28 -2.07
C ASP A 217 21.04 -11.41 -2.53
N ASN A 218 20.66 -10.70 -3.61
CA ASN A 218 19.30 -10.59 -4.14
C ASN A 218 18.28 -9.95 -3.16
N GLU A 219 18.73 -9.26 -2.14
CA GLU A 219 17.87 -8.48 -1.28
C GLU A 219 17.48 -7.18 -1.98
N VAL A 220 16.22 -6.78 -1.86
CA VAL A 220 15.75 -5.49 -2.38
C VAL A 220 15.82 -4.44 -1.29
N VAL A 221 16.68 -3.45 -1.49
CA VAL A 221 16.84 -2.32 -0.57
C VAL A 221 15.76 -1.30 -0.85
N LEU A 222 14.92 -1.04 0.14
CA LEU A 222 13.86 -0.05 0.12
C LEU A 222 14.18 1.11 1.05
N ILE A 223 13.91 2.34 0.60
CA ILE A 223 13.90 3.54 1.45
C ILE A 223 12.46 4.07 1.55
N GLN A 224 12.04 4.52 2.71
CA GLN A 224 10.74 5.18 2.86
C GLN A 224 10.66 6.40 1.93
N ASP A 225 9.54 6.58 1.20
CA ASP A 225 9.39 7.68 0.21
C ASP A 225 9.32 9.05 0.90
N GLU A 226 8.52 9.16 1.95
CA GLU A 226 8.38 10.36 2.79
C GLU A 226 9.27 10.24 4.03
N SER A 227 9.80 11.34 4.51
CA SER A 227 10.51 11.40 5.79
C SER A 227 9.58 11.16 6.98
N SER A 228 10.13 11.00 8.16
CA SER A 228 9.37 10.98 9.41
C SER A 228 8.72 12.35 9.68
N ASP A 229 7.55 12.34 10.37
CA ASP A 229 6.88 13.58 10.79
C ASP A 229 7.66 14.35 11.86
N ASN A 230 8.56 13.67 12.55
CA ASN A 230 9.35 14.23 13.65
C ASN A 230 10.83 14.24 13.30
N GLU A 231 11.53 15.22 13.82
CA GLU A 231 12.97 15.34 13.74
C GLU A 231 13.62 14.71 14.97
N TYR A 232 14.83 14.17 14.79
CA TYR A 232 15.59 13.48 15.82
C TYR A 232 17.04 13.88 15.73
N PRO A 233 17.76 14.06 16.89
CA PRO A 233 19.20 14.15 16.84
C PRO A 233 19.80 12.79 16.46
N TRP A 234 20.89 12.86 15.70
CA TRP A 234 21.63 11.64 15.39
C TRP A 234 22.31 11.08 16.64
N ASP A 235 22.90 11.96 17.44
CA ASP A 235 23.46 11.68 18.76
C ASP A 235 23.60 12.97 19.55
N ASP A 236 23.39 12.95 20.87
CA ASP A 236 23.49 14.11 21.75
C ASP A 236 24.38 13.84 22.98
N ARG A 237 25.25 12.82 22.88
CA ARG A 237 26.21 12.52 23.94
C ARG A 237 27.25 13.62 24.06
N TYR A 238 27.76 13.76 25.29
CA TYR A 238 28.89 14.64 25.57
C TYR A 238 30.14 14.25 24.76
N ASN A 239 30.66 15.19 23.99
CA ASN A 239 31.86 15.04 23.19
C ASN A 239 33.08 15.62 23.89
N LYS A 240 34.01 14.74 24.27
CA LYS A 240 35.21 15.13 25.00
C LYS A 240 36.18 16.00 24.18
N VAL A 241 36.08 15.96 22.85
CA VAL A 241 36.97 16.75 21.96
C VAL A 241 36.57 18.22 21.98
N TYR A 242 35.25 18.48 22.02
CA TYR A 242 34.68 19.83 22.00
C TYR A 242 34.28 20.34 23.38
N ASP A 243 34.30 19.46 24.40
CA ASP A 243 33.91 19.78 25.81
C ASP A 243 32.45 20.24 25.91
N ASP A 244 31.54 19.64 25.10
CA ASP A 244 30.12 19.96 25.03
C ASP A 244 29.25 18.75 24.66
N ASN A 245 27.93 18.94 24.51
CA ASN A 245 26.98 17.94 24.11
C ASN A 245 26.72 17.92 22.57
N SER A 246 27.74 18.16 21.76
CA SER A 246 27.64 18.18 20.31
C SER A 246 27.46 16.78 19.65
N GLY A 247 27.42 15.73 20.46
CA GLY A 247 27.25 14.37 20.00
C GLY A 247 28.53 13.68 19.56
N ILE A 248 28.43 12.40 19.23
CA ILE A 248 29.53 11.56 18.73
C ILE A 248 29.05 10.79 17.53
N ASN A 249 29.74 10.89 16.41
CA ASN A 249 29.40 10.22 15.15
C ASN A 249 29.79 8.72 15.13
N ASP A 250 29.51 8.01 16.23
CA ASP A 250 29.65 6.56 16.37
C ASP A 250 28.26 5.91 16.31
N TYR A 251 27.88 5.39 15.14
CA TYR A 251 26.53 4.87 14.86
C TYR A 251 26.08 3.79 15.85
N LYS A 252 26.95 2.87 16.20
CA LYS A 252 26.62 1.71 17.03
C LYS A 252 26.04 2.11 18.40
N ASN A 253 26.54 3.19 18.97
CA ASN A 253 26.14 3.67 20.27
C ASN A 253 25.32 4.96 20.20
N SER A 254 24.93 5.37 18.99
CA SER A 254 24.20 6.62 18.75
C SER A 254 22.75 6.51 19.17
N LYS A 255 22.16 7.67 19.46
CA LYS A 255 20.75 7.82 19.74
C LYS A 255 19.89 7.40 18.53
N ILE A 256 20.35 7.71 17.30
CA ILE A 256 19.61 7.39 16.09
C ILE A 256 19.48 5.88 15.87
N SER A 257 20.46 5.07 16.26
CA SER A 257 20.37 3.60 16.14
C SER A 257 19.26 3.03 17.04
N ASP A 258 19.12 3.56 18.25
CA ASP A 258 18.05 3.22 19.19
C ASP A 258 16.68 3.67 18.65
N ILE A 259 16.59 4.93 18.19
CA ILE A 259 15.37 5.51 17.60
C ILE A 259 14.87 4.65 16.43
N LEU A 260 15.75 4.26 15.52
CA LEU A 260 15.40 3.39 14.40
C LEU A 260 14.87 2.03 14.85
N SER A 261 15.49 1.43 15.88
CA SER A 261 15.02 0.17 16.45
C SER A 261 13.61 0.29 17.04
N TYR A 262 13.31 1.39 17.74
CA TYR A 262 11.95 1.65 18.25
C TYR A 262 10.98 1.93 17.11
N TYR A 263 11.38 2.69 16.11
CA TYR A 263 10.56 2.98 14.91
C TYR A 263 10.17 1.70 14.17
N TYR A 264 11.12 0.79 13.96
CA TYR A 264 10.86 -0.52 13.36
C TYR A 264 9.85 -1.35 14.14
N LYS A 265 9.95 -1.33 15.47
CA LYS A 265 9.04 -2.05 16.38
C LYS A 265 7.68 -1.39 16.53
N GLY A 266 7.47 -0.20 15.94
CA GLY A 266 6.26 0.59 16.12
C GLY A 266 6.08 1.13 17.53
N LYS A 267 7.16 1.34 18.27
CA LYS A 267 7.16 1.77 19.67
C LYS A 267 7.44 3.25 19.86
N ILE A 268 7.91 3.96 18.85
CA ILE A 268 8.08 5.41 18.94
C ILE A 268 6.71 6.05 19.06
N GLY A 269 6.52 6.81 20.12
CA GLY A 269 5.28 7.50 20.45
C GLY A 269 4.30 6.71 21.31
N LEU A 270 4.65 5.53 21.80
CA LEU A 270 3.74 4.69 22.59
C LEU A 270 4.01 4.73 24.11
N GLU A 271 5.18 5.15 24.56
CA GLU A 271 5.52 5.21 25.99
C GLU A 271 6.46 6.40 26.27
N ASN A 272 6.30 7.03 27.43
CA ASN A 272 7.30 7.92 28.01
C ASN A 272 8.57 7.10 28.27
N ASP A 273 9.50 7.11 27.33
CA ASP A 273 10.84 6.60 27.60
C ASP A 273 11.64 7.73 28.21
N ASP A 274 11.76 7.71 29.55
CA ASP A 274 12.55 8.67 30.32
C ASP A 274 14.01 8.78 29.85
N LYS A 275 14.48 7.78 29.11
CA LYS A 275 15.83 7.75 28.52
C LYS A 275 16.02 8.82 27.44
N TYR A 276 14.97 9.20 26.72
CA TYR A 276 15.10 10.06 25.54
C TYR A 276 14.38 11.40 25.65
N ASN A 277 13.56 11.62 26.68
CA ASN A 277 12.84 12.89 26.91
C ASN A 277 12.03 13.39 25.68
N TYR A 278 11.55 12.47 24.83
CA TYR A 278 10.86 12.84 23.60
C TYR A 278 9.38 13.03 23.79
N TYR A 279 8.92 14.16 23.30
CA TYR A 279 7.54 14.60 23.25
C TYR A 279 6.59 13.58 22.62
N GLU A 280 5.33 13.65 23.04
CA GLU A 280 4.21 12.86 22.55
C GLU A 280 4.23 12.69 21.02
N TYR A 281 4.71 11.55 20.58
CA TYR A 281 4.57 11.13 19.20
C TYR A 281 3.15 10.64 18.97
N SER A 282 2.57 10.98 17.82
CA SER A 282 1.20 10.55 17.49
C SER A 282 1.09 9.03 17.58
N LYS A 283 0.01 8.53 18.15
CA LYS A 283 -0.26 7.11 18.44
C LYS A 283 -0.34 6.19 17.20
N GLU A 284 -0.01 6.65 16.00
CA GLU A 284 -0.35 6.00 14.74
C GLU A 284 0.81 5.67 13.81
N VAL A 285 2.07 5.83 14.17
CA VAL A 285 3.18 5.46 13.27
C VAL A 285 3.42 3.94 13.33
N LYS A 286 2.50 3.18 12.77
CA LYS A 286 2.80 1.80 12.40
C LYS A 286 3.68 1.83 11.15
N PHE A 287 5.00 1.80 11.33
CA PHE A 287 5.94 1.75 10.21
C PHE A 287 5.68 0.51 9.34
N LEU A 288 5.57 -0.66 9.97
CA LEU A 288 5.34 -1.95 9.35
C LEU A 288 4.39 -2.80 10.19
N THR A 289 3.57 -3.61 9.54
CA THR A 289 2.77 -4.63 10.21
C THR A 289 3.65 -5.80 10.67
N LYS A 290 3.10 -6.69 11.47
CA LYS A 290 3.80 -7.94 11.83
C LYS A 290 4.09 -8.79 10.59
N GLU A 291 3.13 -8.87 9.67
CA GLU A 291 3.25 -9.60 8.40
C GLU A 291 4.32 -8.97 7.50
N ASP A 292 4.38 -7.64 7.38
CA ASP A 292 5.42 -6.96 6.59
C ASP A 292 6.82 -7.30 7.11
N ARG A 293 7.01 -7.35 8.44
CA ARG A 293 8.30 -7.66 9.07
C ARG A 293 8.80 -9.08 8.76
N THR A 294 7.91 -10.04 8.46
CA THR A 294 8.35 -11.40 8.07
C THR A 294 9.09 -11.43 6.72
N LYS A 295 8.96 -10.37 5.92
CA LYS A 295 9.61 -10.23 4.62
C LYS A 295 10.94 -9.48 4.69
N ILE A 296 11.30 -8.97 5.87
CA ILE A 296 12.50 -8.15 6.08
C ILE A 296 13.60 -9.04 6.66
N VAL A 297 14.80 -8.86 6.15
CA VAL A 297 15.99 -9.52 6.67
C VAL A 297 16.84 -8.55 7.48
N LYS A 298 17.58 -9.12 8.43
CA LYS A 298 18.63 -8.41 9.12
C LYS A 298 19.82 -8.25 8.18
N PHE A 299 20.32 -7.03 8.05
CA PHE A 299 21.41 -6.68 7.13
C PHE A 299 22.53 -5.92 7.83
N LYS A 300 23.67 -5.90 7.17
CA LYS A 300 24.84 -5.11 7.59
C LYS A 300 24.71 -3.69 7.09
N ASN A 301 24.21 -2.79 7.95
CA ASN A 301 24.16 -1.37 7.62
C ASN A 301 25.58 -0.80 7.57
N CYS A 302 25.94 -0.16 6.47
CA CYS A 302 27.26 0.42 6.20
C CYS A 302 27.38 1.79 6.89
N VAL A 303 28.04 1.83 8.05
CA VAL A 303 28.06 2.97 8.97
C VAL A 303 29.48 3.56 9.19
N GLY A 304 30.43 3.18 8.32
CA GLY A 304 31.80 3.72 8.37
C GLY A 304 31.83 5.23 8.09
N ARG A 305 32.81 5.91 8.65
CA ARG A 305 33.03 7.34 8.43
C ARG A 305 33.58 7.59 7.04
N ARG A 306 33.17 8.71 6.42
CA ARG A 306 33.59 9.13 5.10
C ARG A 306 34.28 10.49 5.13
N SER A 307 35.35 10.63 4.38
CA SER A 307 35.93 11.95 4.12
C SER A 307 35.17 12.69 3.02
N GLU A 308 35.05 14.00 3.11
CA GLU A 308 34.36 14.83 2.11
C GLU A 308 34.94 14.70 0.70
N ASN A 309 36.25 14.49 0.61
CA ASN A 309 36.97 14.38 -0.66
C ASN A 309 37.05 12.94 -1.20
N ASP A 310 36.42 11.98 -0.54
CA ASP A 310 36.41 10.60 -0.98
C ASP A 310 35.55 10.45 -2.24
N THR A 311 36.12 9.82 -3.26
CA THR A 311 35.45 9.61 -4.57
C THR A 311 34.87 8.22 -4.75
N SER A 312 35.06 7.32 -3.76
CA SER A 312 34.54 5.96 -3.82
C SER A 312 33.03 5.94 -3.87
N LYS A 313 32.47 5.10 -4.75
CA LYS A 313 31.02 4.88 -4.89
C LYS A 313 30.65 3.39 -4.82
N ASP A 314 31.60 2.53 -4.43
CA ASP A 314 31.41 1.10 -4.34
C ASP A 314 31.00 0.60 -2.94
N GLY A 315 30.86 1.55 -2.01
CA GLY A 315 30.52 1.28 -0.62
C GLY A 315 31.70 0.82 0.24
N SER A 316 32.91 0.69 -0.29
CA SER A 316 34.08 0.20 0.45
C SER A 316 34.43 1.05 1.66
N VAL A 317 34.16 2.35 1.59
CA VAL A 317 34.42 3.31 2.68
C VAL A 317 33.37 3.16 3.77
N GLU A 318 32.10 3.27 3.42
CA GLU A 318 30.99 3.19 4.37
C GLU A 318 30.86 1.80 5.00
N CYS A 319 31.12 0.75 4.23
CA CYS A 319 31.09 -0.63 4.74
C CYS A 319 32.39 -1.06 5.44
N SER A 320 33.35 -0.16 5.62
CA SER A 320 34.52 -0.40 6.48
C SER A 320 34.13 -0.63 7.95
N SER A 321 32.96 -0.12 8.36
CA SER A 321 32.30 -0.42 9.61
C SER A 321 30.84 -0.77 9.35
N THR A 322 30.33 -1.82 9.99
CA THR A 322 28.95 -2.27 9.79
C THR A 322 28.23 -2.44 11.13
N TYR A 323 26.89 -2.28 11.07
CA TYR A 323 25.99 -2.50 12.20
C TYR A 323 24.81 -3.38 11.75
N ASP A 324 24.64 -4.52 12.40
CA ASP A 324 23.59 -5.49 12.04
C ASP A 324 22.23 -5.08 12.59
N SER A 325 21.27 -4.79 11.72
CA SER A 325 19.91 -4.40 12.12
C SER A 325 18.89 -4.75 11.02
N GLU A 326 17.61 -4.72 11.35
CA GLU A 326 16.50 -4.87 10.40
C GLU A 326 16.10 -3.54 9.75
N ILE A 327 16.65 -2.44 10.23
CA ILE A 327 16.37 -1.08 9.78
C ILE A 327 17.63 -0.24 9.86
N GLY A 328 17.83 0.66 8.94
CA GLY A 328 18.98 1.56 8.92
C GLY A 328 18.66 2.92 8.32
N LEU A 329 19.68 3.72 8.11
CA LEU A 329 19.66 4.92 7.29
C LEU A 329 20.41 4.68 5.99
N LEU A 330 20.08 5.49 4.97
CA LEU A 330 20.75 5.41 3.67
C LEU A 330 22.25 5.70 3.82
N PRO A 331 23.16 4.83 3.34
CA PRO A 331 24.55 5.18 3.24
C PRO A 331 24.80 6.24 2.16
N VAL A 332 25.79 7.09 2.38
CA VAL A 332 26.12 8.19 1.45
C VAL A 332 26.42 7.69 0.03
N TYR A 333 27.14 6.59 -0.13
CA TYR A 333 27.47 6.07 -1.46
C TYR A 333 26.23 5.68 -2.28
N ASP A 334 25.13 5.22 -1.66
CA ASP A 334 23.89 4.92 -2.36
C ASP A 334 23.21 6.20 -2.88
N PHE A 335 23.28 7.30 -2.14
CA PHE A 335 22.85 8.61 -2.63
C PHE A 335 23.68 9.11 -3.82
N LEU A 336 25.02 8.99 -3.73
CA LEU A 336 25.92 9.36 -4.83
C LEU A 336 25.66 8.52 -6.08
N ASN A 337 25.34 7.23 -5.91
CA ASN A 337 25.04 6.32 -7.02
C ASN A 337 23.67 6.61 -7.67
N ALA A 338 22.71 7.15 -6.93
CA ALA A 338 21.40 7.48 -7.48
C ALA A 338 21.43 8.64 -8.50
N SER A 339 22.44 9.50 -8.44
CA SER A 339 22.65 10.55 -9.44
C SER A 339 23.28 9.98 -10.72
N ILE A 340 22.81 10.46 -11.88
CA ILE A 340 23.45 10.21 -13.19
C ILE A 340 24.30 11.41 -13.66
N ASP A 341 24.42 12.46 -12.86
CA ASP A 341 25.31 13.59 -13.19
C ASP A 341 26.77 13.13 -13.08
N PRO A 342 27.55 13.21 -14.15
CA PRO A 342 28.96 12.80 -14.14
C PRO A 342 29.83 13.63 -13.19
N ASN A 343 29.39 14.82 -12.81
CA ASN A 343 30.07 15.70 -11.85
C ASN A 343 29.71 15.39 -10.38
N CYS A 344 28.80 14.46 -10.11
CA CYS A 344 28.55 13.93 -8.78
C CYS A 344 29.69 12.98 -8.42
N ILE A 345 30.75 13.49 -7.81
CA ILE A 345 31.98 12.73 -7.53
C ILE A 345 32.18 12.51 -6.05
N THR A 346 31.98 13.56 -5.24
CA THR A 346 32.18 13.56 -3.76
C THR A 346 30.96 14.11 -3.05
N THR A 347 30.96 14.07 -1.71
CA THR A 347 29.88 14.62 -0.89
C THR A 347 29.73 16.13 -1.03
N VAL A 348 30.81 16.84 -1.30
CA VAL A 348 30.78 18.30 -1.52
C VAL A 348 30.46 18.70 -2.96
N SER A 349 30.20 17.75 -3.85
CA SER A 349 29.83 18.04 -5.24
C SER A 349 28.37 18.51 -5.31
N PRO A 350 28.08 19.78 -5.68
CA PRO A 350 26.70 20.28 -5.77
C PRO A 350 25.86 19.52 -6.80
N SER A 351 26.54 18.90 -7.76
CA SER A 351 25.91 18.13 -8.83
C SER A 351 25.20 16.85 -8.37
N CYS A 352 25.46 16.37 -7.15
CA CYS A 352 24.90 15.11 -6.66
C CYS A 352 23.39 15.17 -6.41
N GLN A 353 22.80 16.35 -6.29
CA GLN A 353 21.36 16.53 -6.29
C GLN A 353 20.73 16.41 -7.68
N ASN A 354 21.53 16.68 -8.75
CA ASN A 354 21.03 16.67 -10.11
C ASN A 354 20.68 15.25 -10.52
N TYR A 355 19.53 15.13 -11.20
CA TYR A 355 19.09 13.85 -11.73
C TYR A 355 19.14 12.71 -10.69
N ASN A 356 18.68 13.00 -9.47
CA ASN A 356 18.72 12.12 -8.33
C ASN A 356 17.34 12.09 -7.64
N TYR A 357 16.66 10.93 -7.69
CA TYR A 357 15.34 10.79 -7.10
C TYR A 357 15.37 10.81 -5.56
N LEU A 358 16.52 10.58 -4.95
CA LEU A 358 16.72 10.63 -3.50
C LEU A 358 16.91 12.05 -2.96
N SER A 359 17.18 13.02 -3.85
CA SER A 359 17.39 14.44 -3.48
C SER A 359 16.08 15.20 -3.24
N ASP A 360 14.92 14.58 -3.53
CA ASP A 360 13.62 15.20 -3.28
C ASP A 360 13.21 14.94 -1.81
N GLY A 361 12.75 15.98 -1.13
CA GLY A 361 12.17 15.86 0.20
C GLY A 361 12.86 16.72 1.27
N ASP A 362 12.53 16.40 2.50
CA ASP A 362 12.97 17.11 3.69
C ASP A 362 14.44 16.80 4.03
N SER A 363 15.01 17.61 4.92
CA SER A 363 16.32 17.32 5.51
C SER A 363 16.28 16.00 6.26
N THR A 364 17.21 15.09 5.97
CA THR A 364 17.24 13.75 6.57
C THR A 364 18.67 13.30 6.88
N TRP A 365 18.81 12.46 7.88
CA TRP A 365 20.08 11.86 8.26
C TRP A 365 20.54 10.77 7.30
N PHE A 366 21.85 10.72 7.03
CA PHE A 366 22.53 9.54 6.48
C PHE A 366 23.09 8.64 7.61
N ALA A 367 23.50 7.43 7.22
CA ALA A 367 24.10 6.47 8.14
C ALA A 367 25.53 6.84 8.58
N ASN A 368 26.20 7.73 7.86
CA ASN A 368 27.64 7.92 7.92
C ASN A 368 28.05 9.20 8.63
N GLY A 369 29.02 9.08 9.52
CA GLY A 369 29.70 10.22 10.13
C GLY A 369 30.78 10.83 9.24
N SER A 370 31.12 12.07 9.51
CA SER A 370 32.30 12.75 8.94
C SER A 370 33.59 12.01 9.33
N GLY A 371 34.51 11.89 8.40
CA GLY A 371 35.85 11.37 8.65
C GLY A 371 36.79 12.41 9.29
N SER A 372 36.43 13.68 9.24
CA SER A 372 37.25 14.79 9.72
C SER A 372 36.93 15.18 11.16
N GLU A 373 35.64 15.20 11.52
CA GLU A 373 35.16 15.69 12.79
C GLU A 373 34.41 14.59 13.56
N THR A 374 34.50 14.56 14.88
CA THR A 374 33.92 13.49 15.71
C THR A 374 32.46 13.74 16.09
N ASN A 375 31.97 14.97 15.90
CA ASN A 375 30.60 15.39 16.18
C ASN A 375 29.77 15.65 14.90
N GLU A 376 30.35 15.50 13.72
CA GLU A 376 29.63 15.73 12.47
C GLU A 376 29.18 14.46 11.80
N VAL A 377 27.98 14.50 11.20
CA VAL A 377 27.33 13.44 10.46
C VAL A 377 26.83 14.00 9.14
N TYR A 378 26.80 13.17 8.11
CA TYR A 378 26.19 13.59 6.86
C TYR A 378 24.66 13.63 6.98
N SER A 379 24.09 14.72 6.45
CA SER A 379 22.65 14.88 6.26
C SER A 379 22.34 15.30 4.83
N MET A 380 21.13 15.05 4.39
CA MET A 380 20.57 15.70 3.22
C MET A 380 19.93 17.02 3.68
N TYR A 381 20.28 18.12 3.06
CA TYR A 381 19.70 19.43 3.30
C TYR A 381 19.37 20.10 1.98
N LEU A 382 18.09 20.37 1.73
CA LEU A 382 17.60 20.95 0.47
C LEU A 382 18.11 20.22 -0.79
N GLY A 383 18.24 18.89 -0.72
CA GLY A 383 18.72 18.05 -1.81
C GLY A 383 20.26 17.93 -1.92
N TYR A 384 21.02 18.64 -1.09
CA TYR A 384 22.47 18.54 -1.02
C TYR A 384 22.91 17.66 0.14
N ILE A 385 24.10 17.08 0.02
CA ILE A 385 24.77 16.48 1.18
C ILE A 385 25.45 17.59 1.95
N ALA A 386 25.23 17.61 3.27
CA ALA A 386 25.84 18.55 4.21
C ALA A 386 26.46 17.80 5.38
N ASN A 387 27.49 18.38 6.00
CA ASN A 387 27.94 18.02 7.32
C ASN A 387 27.06 18.77 8.33
N THR A 388 26.51 18.05 9.30
CA THR A 388 25.61 18.57 10.31
C THR A 388 26.07 18.04 11.67
N GLU A 389 26.06 18.87 12.69
CA GLU A 389 26.39 18.46 14.04
C GLU A 389 25.41 17.36 14.50
N ALA A 390 25.92 16.31 15.11
CA ALA A 390 25.14 15.14 15.48
C ALA A 390 24.02 15.43 16.48
N SER A 391 24.18 16.50 17.28
CA SER A 391 23.19 16.98 18.27
C SER A 391 22.03 17.78 17.64
N GLU A 392 22.20 18.30 16.44
CA GLU A 392 21.12 18.93 15.69
C GLU A 392 20.01 17.92 15.36
N THR A 393 18.81 18.41 14.99
CA THR A 393 17.68 17.55 14.65
C THR A 393 17.40 17.52 13.16
N ASN A 394 17.11 16.33 12.64
CA ASN A 394 16.64 16.11 11.29
C ASN A 394 15.62 14.97 11.24
N ASN A 395 14.86 14.90 10.17
CA ASN A 395 13.98 13.77 9.89
C ASN A 395 14.77 12.50 9.60
N ILE A 396 14.10 11.37 9.63
CA ILE A 396 14.64 10.07 9.19
C ILE A 396 13.88 9.57 7.96
N ARG A 397 14.63 8.97 7.03
CA ARG A 397 14.10 8.16 5.93
C ARG A 397 14.72 6.76 6.03
N PRO A 398 14.06 5.86 6.77
CA PRO A 398 14.62 4.55 7.02
C PRO A 398 14.77 3.71 5.76
N ILE A 399 15.83 2.88 5.74
CA ILE A 399 15.96 1.78 4.79
C ILE A 399 15.67 0.45 5.46
N ILE A 400 15.16 -0.49 4.69
CA ILE A 400 14.95 -1.89 5.03
C ILE A 400 15.39 -2.77 3.87
N HIS A 401 15.79 -4.00 4.16
CA HIS A 401 16.12 -5.00 3.15
C HIS A 401 15.06 -6.08 3.11
N LEU A 402 14.50 -6.33 1.94
CA LEU A 402 13.59 -7.43 1.73
C LEU A 402 14.36 -8.71 1.43
N SER A 403 13.89 -9.80 2.00
CA SER A 403 14.34 -11.14 1.68
C SER A 403 14.26 -11.43 0.18
N GLU A 404 15.18 -12.22 -0.35
CA GLU A 404 15.10 -12.79 -1.71
C GLU A 404 13.80 -13.59 -1.96
N LYS A 405 13.12 -14.03 -0.86
CA LYS A 405 11.85 -14.77 -0.91
C LYS A 405 10.61 -13.87 -0.99
N ALA A 406 10.74 -12.53 -0.81
CA ALA A 406 9.64 -11.61 -0.97
C ALA A 406 9.05 -11.70 -2.38
N MET A 407 7.71 -11.71 -2.48
CA MET A 407 7.01 -11.91 -3.74
C MET A 407 6.42 -10.63 -4.29
N LEU A 408 6.36 -10.54 -5.62
CA LEU A 408 5.59 -9.51 -6.30
C LEU A 408 4.12 -9.96 -6.41
N GLU A 409 3.19 -9.15 -5.92
CA GLU A 409 1.76 -9.33 -6.16
C GLU A 409 1.36 -8.71 -7.51
N LYS A 410 1.67 -7.43 -7.70
CA LYS A 410 1.31 -6.63 -8.87
C LYS A 410 2.05 -5.30 -8.91
N GLY A 411 1.77 -4.49 -9.91
CA GLY A 411 2.27 -3.11 -10.02
C GLY A 411 3.33 -2.95 -11.12
N LYS A 412 3.67 -1.69 -11.37
CA LYS A 412 4.62 -1.26 -12.43
C LYS A 412 5.72 -0.34 -11.91
N GLY A 413 5.76 -0.09 -10.61
CA GLY A 413 6.75 0.79 -9.99
C GLY A 413 6.48 2.28 -10.12
N THR A 414 5.41 2.71 -10.79
CA THR A 414 5.04 4.13 -10.84
C THR A 414 4.38 4.56 -9.51
N LYS A 415 4.39 5.85 -9.19
CA LYS A 415 3.77 6.37 -7.95
C LYS A 415 2.28 6.00 -7.84
N ASN A 416 1.55 6.03 -8.97
CA ASN A 416 0.12 5.71 -9.02
C ASN A 416 -0.16 4.20 -9.13
N ASN A 417 0.84 3.40 -9.51
CA ASN A 417 0.76 1.95 -9.62
C ASN A 417 2.08 1.33 -9.10
N PRO A 418 2.37 1.48 -7.78
CA PRO A 418 3.58 0.96 -7.19
C PRO A 418 3.63 -0.56 -7.26
N TYR A 419 4.81 -1.12 -7.22
CA TYR A 419 4.97 -2.55 -6.97
C TYR A 419 4.36 -2.90 -5.61
N VAL A 420 3.55 -3.94 -5.57
CA VAL A 420 2.93 -4.45 -4.34
C VAL A 420 3.68 -5.71 -3.89
N ILE A 421 4.19 -5.66 -2.67
CA ILE A 421 5.00 -6.72 -2.04
C ILE A 421 4.10 -7.53 -1.13
N ARG A 422 4.15 -8.85 -1.24
CA ARG A 422 3.41 -9.79 -0.39
C ARG A 422 4.29 -10.89 0.17
#